data_146b59a4ef52cd797b65ecb467018928
#
_entry.id   146b59a4ef52cd797b65ecb467018928
#
_cell.length_a   1.000
_cell.length_b   1.000
_cell.length_c   1.000
_cell.angle_alpha   90.00
_cell.angle_beta   90.00
_cell.angle_gamma   90.00
#
_symmetry.space_group_name_H-M   'P 1'
#
loop_
_entity.id
_entity.type
_entity.pdbx_description
1 polymer ?
#
loop_
_entity_poly.entity_id
_entity_poly.type
_entity_poly.pdbx_seq_one_letter_code
_entity_poly.pdbx_strand_id
1 'polypeptide(L)'
;EFCILLMIKQRPTYGYDIISTLEKYPILAAKENTIYPLLRRLLKEEYVSSSWQESAEGLPPRKYYAITAKGLDYISAMSNEWDNLLRAIDEMKGE
;
A
#
# COMPACT_ATOMS: atom_id res chain seq x y z
N GLU A 1 -6.01 0.30 2.12
CA GLU A 1 -5.61 0.63 0.74
C GLU A 1 -4.57 1.74 0.70
N PHE A 2 -4.85 2.85 1.34
CA PHE A 2 -3.96 4.01 1.35
C PHE A 2 -2.58 3.67 1.94
N CYS A 3 -2.55 2.97 3.06
CA CYS A 3 -1.29 2.59 3.71
C CYS A 3 -0.43 1.69 2.82
N ILE A 4 -1.05 0.77 2.09
CA ILE A 4 -0.35 -0.11 1.18
C ILE A 4 0.25 0.67 0.03
N LEU A 5 -0.48 1.63 -0.53
CA LEU A 5 0.03 2.50 -1.58
C LEU A 5 1.21 3.34 -1.09
N LEU A 6 1.15 3.84 0.14
CA LEU A 6 2.27 4.58 0.74
C LEU A 6 3.54 3.72 0.85
N MET A 7 3.38 2.45 1.20
CA MET A 7 4.51 1.52 1.27
C MET A 7 5.12 1.29 -0.10
N ILE A 8 4.29 1.06 -1.11
CA ILE A 8 4.74 0.80 -2.48
C ILE A 8 5.39 2.06 -3.07
N LYS A 9 4.90 3.25 -2.70
CA LYS A 9 5.49 4.52 -3.13
C LYS A 9 6.96 4.65 -2.69
N GLN A 10 7.28 4.18 -1.50
CA GLN A 10 8.64 4.31 -0.97
C GLN A 10 9.64 3.46 -1.74
N ARG A 11 9.23 2.26 -2.16
CA ARG A 11 10.05 1.36 -2.95
C ARG A 11 9.19 0.22 -3.49
N PRO A 12 9.58 -0.40 -4.61
CA PRO A 12 8.91 -1.63 -5.06
C PRO A 12 8.97 -2.70 -3.97
N THR A 13 7.88 -3.43 -3.79
CA THR A 13 7.78 -4.42 -2.73
C THR A 13 6.88 -5.57 -3.16
N TYR A 14 6.84 -6.64 -2.39
CA TYR A 14 6.04 -7.82 -2.66
C TYR A 14 5.10 -8.12 -1.49
N GLY A 15 4.07 -8.95 -1.75
CA GLY A 15 2.96 -9.16 -0.81
C GLY A 15 3.38 -9.59 0.58
N TYR A 16 4.31 -10.54 0.68
CA TYR A 16 4.77 -11.00 1.99
C TYR A 16 5.43 -9.87 2.80
N ASP A 17 6.23 -9.04 2.14
CA ASP A 17 6.88 -7.91 2.82
C ASP A 17 5.87 -6.88 3.30
N ILE A 18 4.81 -6.64 2.51
CA ILE A 18 3.72 -5.77 2.91
C ILE A 18 3.06 -6.30 4.19
N ILE A 19 2.71 -7.57 4.21
CA ILE A 19 2.08 -8.22 5.35
C ILE A 19 2.97 -8.12 6.60
N SER A 20 4.25 -8.45 6.45
CA SER A 20 5.22 -8.38 7.55
C SER A 20 5.35 -6.97 8.12
N THR A 21 5.35 -5.97 7.25
CA THR A 21 5.45 -4.57 7.68
C THR A 21 4.20 -4.13 8.44
N LEU A 22 3.02 -4.50 7.94
CA LEU A 22 1.75 -4.14 8.59
C LEU A 22 1.60 -4.78 9.96
N GLU A 23 2.22 -5.94 10.19
CA GLU A 23 2.19 -6.60 11.50
C GLU A 23 2.83 -5.76 12.61
N LYS A 24 3.70 -4.82 12.25
CA LYS A 24 4.30 -3.88 13.21
C LYS A 24 3.30 -2.84 13.72
N TYR A 25 2.15 -2.74 13.06
CA TYR A 25 1.10 -1.78 13.40
C TYR A 25 -0.20 -2.55 13.64
N PRO A 26 -0.48 -2.99 14.88
CA PRO A 26 -1.62 -3.89 15.14
C PRO A 26 -2.96 -3.42 14.56
N ILE A 27 -3.19 -2.10 14.53
CA ILE A 27 -4.43 -1.54 13.98
C ILE A 27 -4.53 -1.74 12.46
N LEU A 28 -3.40 -1.96 11.77
CA LEU A 28 -3.34 -2.13 10.33
C LEU A 28 -3.08 -3.57 9.91
N ALA A 29 -2.79 -4.46 10.84
CA ALA A 29 -2.44 -5.84 10.53
C ALA A 29 -3.54 -6.51 9.71
N ALA A 30 -3.15 -7.20 8.65
CA ALA A 30 -4.08 -7.88 7.77
C ALA A 30 -3.46 -9.18 7.28
N LYS A 31 -4.32 -10.14 6.96
CA LYS A 31 -3.90 -11.46 6.50
C LYS A 31 -3.83 -11.51 4.98
N GLU A 32 -3.21 -12.57 4.46
CA GLU A 32 -3.06 -12.80 3.02
C GLU A 32 -4.38 -12.74 2.28
N ASN A 33 -5.46 -13.28 2.86
CA ASN A 33 -6.77 -13.29 2.24
C ASN A 33 -7.39 -11.89 2.09
N THR A 34 -6.81 -10.88 2.73
CA THR A 34 -7.21 -9.48 2.59
C THR A 34 -6.25 -8.74 1.65
N ILE A 35 -4.95 -8.96 1.80
CA ILE A 35 -3.92 -8.20 1.08
C ILE A 35 -3.87 -8.57 -0.41
N TYR A 36 -3.87 -9.86 -0.75
CA TYR A 36 -3.73 -10.24 -2.16
C TYR A 36 -4.92 -9.82 -3.04
N PRO A 37 -6.19 -9.94 -2.59
CA PRO A 37 -7.29 -9.36 -3.37
C PRO A 37 -7.18 -7.84 -3.55
N LEU A 38 -6.68 -7.13 -2.53
CA LEU A 38 -6.49 -5.69 -2.61
C LEU A 38 -5.41 -5.34 -3.64
N LEU A 39 -4.29 -6.06 -3.64
CA LEU A 39 -3.23 -5.85 -4.62
C LEU A 39 -3.73 -6.09 -6.05
N ARG A 40 -4.56 -7.12 -6.26
CA ARG A 40 -5.16 -7.37 -7.58
C ARG A 40 -6.03 -6.21 -8.01
N ARG A 41 -6.80 -5.62 -7.11
CA ARG A 41 -7.63 -4.46 -7.41
C ARG A 41 -6.78 -3.25 -7.78
N LEU A 42 -5.71 -3.00 -7.03
CA LEU A 42 -4.80 -1.88 -7.32
C LEU A 42 -4.13 -2.02 -8.68
N LEU A 43 -3.81 -3.25 -9.09
CA LEU A 43 -3.30 -3.54 -10.44
C LEU A 43 -4.35 -3.24 -11.50
N LYS A 44 -5.58 -3.69 -11.29
CA LYS A 44 -6.69 -3.47 -12.23
C LYS A 44 -6.98 -2.00 -12.41
N GLU A 45 -6.91 -1.22 -11.34
CA GLU A 45 -7.11 0.24 -11.36
C GLU A 45 -5.88 0.99 -11.88
N GLU A 46 -4.79 0.27 -12.13
CA GLU A 46 -3.53 0.84 -12.62
C GLU A 46 -2.86 1.83 -11.67
N TYR A 47 -3.16 1.74 -10.37
CA TYR A 47 -2.44 2.51 -9.36
C TYR A 47 -1.05 1.94 -9.10
N VAL A 48 -0.87 0.66 -9.38
CA VAL A 48 0.42 -0.02 -9.28
C VAL A 48 0.65 -0.83 -10.54
N SER A 49 1.92 -1.09 -10.85
CA SER A 49 2.35 -2.06 -11.85
C SER A 49 2.99 -3.24 -11.13
N SER A 50 3.19 -4.34 -11.85
CA SER A 50 3.83 -5.51 -11.27
C SER A 50 4.88 -6.07 -12.21
N SER A 51 5.88 -6.74 -11.62
CA SER A 51 6.90 -7.45 -12.36
C SER A 51 7.36 -8.65 -11.53
N TRP A 52 7.74 -9.73 -12.21
CA TRP A 52 8.34 -10.88 -11.56
C TRP A 52 9.84 -10.66 -11.44
N GLN A 53 10.38 -10.90 -10.26
CA GLN A 53 11.81 -10.79 -10.01
C GLN A 53 12.31 -12.08 -9.39
N GLU A 54 13.50 -12.49 -9.79
CA GLU A 54 14.12 -13.66 -9.22
C GLU A 54 14.44 -13.42 -7.75
N SER A 55 14.19 -14.43 -6.94
CA SER A 55 14.53 -14.42 -5.53
C SER A 55 15.81 -15.20 -5.31
N ALA A 56 16.14 -15.54 -4.07
CA ALA A 56 17.32 -16.33 -3.75
C ALA A 56 17.30 -17.66 -4.50
N GLU A 57 18.51 -18.20 -4.78
CA GLU A 57 18.67 -19.44 -5.51
C GLU A 57 17.83 -20.56 -4.92
N GLY A 58 17.14 -21.28 -5.80
CA GLY A 58 16.28 -22.37 -5.40
C GLY A 58 14.88 -21.98 -4.96
N LEU A 59 14.56 -20.68 -4.90
CA LEU A 59 13.24 -20.19 -4.55
C LEU A 59 12.49 -19.70 -5.78
N PRO A 60 11.13 -19.77 -5.75
CA PRO A 60 10.32 -19.24 -6.85
C PRO A 60 10.52 -17.73 -7.02
N PRO A 61 10.31 -17.21 -8.24
CA PRO A 61 10.29 -15.76 -8.45
C PRO A 61 9.21 -15.09 -7.61
N ARG A 62 9.43 -13.83 -7.23
CA ARG A 62 8.48 -13.03 -6.48
C ARG A 62 7.87 -11.96 -7.36
N LYS A 63 6.58 -11.71 -7.17
CA LYS A 63 5.89 -10.65 -7.86
C LYS A 63 6.03 -9.36 -7.05
N TYR A 64 6.69 -8.37 -7.66
CA TYR A 64 6.89 -7.05 -7.06
C TYR A 64 5.89 -6.06 -7.62
N TYR A 65 5.48 -5.14 -6.78
CA TYR A 65 4.55 -4.06 -7.11
C TYR A 65 5.29 -2.73 -7.01
N ALA A 66 5.04 -1.85 -7.97
CA ALA A 66 5.65 -0.52 -8.00
C ALA A 66 4.55 0.52 -8.25
N ILE A 67 4.74 1.73 -7.72
CA ILE A 67 3.76 2.80 -7.89
C ILE A 67 3.78 3.32 -9.32
N THR A 68 2.61 3.65 -9.87
CA THR A 68 2.49 4.30 -11.16
C THR A 68 2.28 5.80 -10.98
N ALA A 69 2.37 6.56 -12.09
CA ALA A 69 2.05 8.00 -12.06
C ALA A 69 0.61 8.23 -11.57
N LYS A 70 -0.33 7.40 -12.04
CA LYS A 70 -1.72 7.45 -11.59
C LYS A 70 -1.82 7.18 -10.09
N GLY A 71 -1.05 6.22 -9.57
CA GLY A 71 -1.00 5.91 -8.16
C GLY A 71 -0.46 7.06 -7.33
N LEU A 72 0.56 7.75 -7.82
CA LEU A 72 1.10 8.93 -7.14
C LEU A 72 0.07 10.06 -7.04
N ASP A 73 -0.67 10.30 -8.10
CA ASP A 73 -1.74 11.31 -8.11
C ASP A 73 -2.83 10.95 -7.11
N TYR A 74 -3.21 9.68 -7.07
CA TYR A 74 -4.20 9.18 -6.12
C TYR A 74 -3.74 9.35 -4.67
N ILE A 75 -2.50 9.02 -4.38
CA ILE A 75 -1.91 9.20 -3.04
C ILE A 75 -1.96 10.68 -2.64
N SER A 76 -1.60 11.57 -3.55
CA SER A 76 -1.62 13.01 -3.28
C SER A 76 -3.02 13.50 -2.91
N ALA A 77 -4.04 13.09 -3.68
CA ALA A 77 -5.43 13.44 -3.40
C ALA A 77 -5.90 12.88 -2.05
N MET A 78 -5.58 11.62 -1.77
CA MET A 78 -5.98 10.97 -0.52
C MET A 78 -5.27 11.56 0.68
N SER A 79 -4.00 11.96 0.53
CA SER A 79 -3.27 12.62 1.61
C SER A 79 -3.94 13.92 2.02
N ASN A 80 -4.38 14.70 1.03
CA ASN A 80 -5.09 15.95 1.31
C ASN A 80 -6.40 15.70 2.06
N GLU A 81 -7.15 14.66 1.67
CA GLU A 81 -8.39 14.31 2.34
C GLU A 81 -8.14 13.88 3.80
N TRP A 82 -7.12 13.07 4.04
CA TRP A 82 -6.76 12.65 5.39
C TRP A 82 -6.33 13.83 6.25
N ASP A 83 -5.52 14.73 5.72
CA ASP A 83 -5.08 15.91 6.45
C ASP A 83 -6.26 16.81 6.84
N ASN A 84 -7.22 16.99 5.93
CA ASN A 84 -8.41 17.77 6.20
C ASN A 84 -9.28 17.11 7.27
N LEU A 85 -9.44 15.79 7.20
CA LEU A 85 -10.21 15.03 8.18
C LEU A 85 -9.59 15.14 9.58
N LEU A 86 -8.28 14.95 9.68
CA LEU A 86 -7.58 15.02 10.96
C LEU A 86 -7.68 16.42 11.57
N ARG A 87 -7.59 17.46 10.73
CA ARG A 87 -7.75 18.85 11.19
C ARG A 87 -9.16 19.09 11.72
N ALA A 88 -10.19 18.59 11.01
CA ALA A 88 -11.58 18.72 11.45
C ALA A 88 -11.80 18.01 12.79
N ILE A 89 -11.23 16.81 12.95
CA ILE A 89 -11.32 16.05 14.19
C ILE A 89 -10.68 16.82 15.34
N ASP A 90 -9.51 17.40 15.13
CA ASP A 90 -8.82 18.17 16.16
C ASP A 90 -9.65 19.38 16.58
N GLU A 91 -10.25 20.08 15.63
CA GLU A 91 -11.14 21.22 15.94
C GLU A 91 -12.36 20.76 16.76
N MET A 92 -12.95 19.62 16.40
CA MET A 92 -14.10 19.07 17.12
C MET A 92 -13.75 18.65 18.55
N LYS A 93 -12.52 18.22 18.78
CA LYS A 93 -12.06 17.91 20.13
C LYS A 93 -11.87 19.14 21.00
N GLY A 94 -11.87 20.33 20.41
CA GLY A 94 -11.71 21.59 21.14
C GLY A 94 -10.26 21.88 21.52
N GLU A 95 -9.35 21.29 20.82
CA GLU A 95 -7.91 21.44 21.08
C GLU A 95 -7.21 22.31 19.99
#